data_0296a61458a065bc34c7e03b60b0f493
#
_entry.id   0296a61458a065bc34c7e03b60b0f493
#
_cell.length_a   1.000
_cell.length_b   1.000
_cell.length_c   1.000
_cell.angle_alpha   90.00
_cell.angle_beta   90.00
_cell.angle_gamma   90.00
#
_symmetry.space_group_name_H-M   'P 1'
#
loop_
_entity.id
_entity.type
_entity.pdbx_description
1 polymer ?
#
loop_
_entity_poly.entity_id
_entity_poly.type
_entity_poly.pdbx_seq_one_letter_code
_entity_poly.pdbx_strand_id
1 'polypeptide(L)'
;MRTLTLVLCAQTLFCNSAIADEGMWLFNALPTEQLKQQHDFTVTDEWSEHLMLSSVRFNSGGSASFISSNGLVLTNHHVAADTLYKLSTPERNLANDGYYAKTLADELLAPDLELNQLVSIEDVTQRVDSAVSAELSVAEASTARRAAMAKIEQESKQATG
;
A
#
# COMPACT_ATOMS: atom_id res chain seq x y z
N MET A 1 59.90 -36.00 10.93
CA MET A 1 59.30 -34.65 11.14
C MET A 1 58.41 -34.39 9.94
N ARG A 2 57.11 -34.46 10.11
CA ARG A 2 56.13 -34.16 9.03
C ARG A 2 55.57 -32.77 9.29
N THR A 3 55.93 -31.84 8.39
CA THR A 3 55.39 -30.47 8.40
C THR A 3 53.95 -30.48 7.88
N LEU A 4 53.02 -30.15 8.75
CA LEU A 4 51.59 -29.99 8.43
C LEU A 4 51.37 -28.59 7.89
N THR A 5 51.18 -28.46 6.58
CA THR A 5 50.85 -27.18 5.93
C THR A 5 49.37 -26.90 6.16
N LEU A 6 49.07 -25.94 7.00
CA LEU A 6 47.72 -25.45 7.23
C LEU A 6 47.33 -24.50 6.07
N VAL A 7 46.49 -24.98 5.14
CA VAL A 7 45.89 -24.14 4.11
C VAL A 7 44.69 -23.45 4.75
N LEU A 8 44.85 -22.18 5.12
CA LEU A 8 43.79 -21.32 5.58
C LEU A 8 42.99 -20.85 4.38
N CYS A 9 41.88 -21.53 4.06
CA CYS A 9 40.90 -21.05 3.09
C CYS A 9 40.20 -19.81 3.64
N ALA A 10 40.69 -18.64 3.27
CA ALA A 10 39.94 -17.39 3.47
C ALA A 10 38.77 -17.37 2.48
N GLN A 11 37.63 -17.91 2.89
CA GLN A 11 36.34 -17.63 2.24
C GLN A 11 35.95 -16.19 2.56
N THR A 12 36.31 -15.27 1.67
CA THR A 12 35.70 -13.94 1.65
C THR A 12 34.23 -14.11 1.33
N LEU A 13 33.42 -14.09 2.37
CA LEU A 13 31.99 -13.88 2.25
C LEU A 13 31.79 -12.51 1.59
N PHE A 14 31.56 -12.50 0.30
CA PHE A 14 30.95 -11.35 -0.38
C PHE A 14 29.52 -11.25 0.17
N CYS A 15 29.34 -10.56 1.28
CA CYS A 15 28.06 -9.99 1.62
C CYS A 15 27.75 -8.97 0.51
N ASN A 16 27.00 -9.37 -0.49
CA ASN A 16 26.28 -8.41 -1.31
C ASN A 16 25.34 -7.69 -0.34
N SER A 17 25.74 -6.52 0.12
CA SER A 17 24.84 -5.61 0.81
C SER A 17 23.74 -5.29 -0.20
N ALA A 18 22.57 -5.86 0.00
CA ALA A 18 21.38 -5.39 -0.72
C ALA A 18 21.18 -3.95 -0.27
N ILE A 19 21.61 -3.00 -1.08
CA ILE A 19 21.35 -1.59 -0.86
C ILE A 19 19.90 -1.40 -1.31
N ALA A 20 19.02 -1.23 -0.32
CA ALA A 20 17.65 -0.80 -0.59
C ALA A 20 17.65 0.71 -0.75
N ASP A 21 16.95 1.21 -1.76
CA ASP A 21 16.73 2.64 -1.92
C ASP A 21 15.87 3.16 -0.77
N GLU A 22 16.28 4.27 -0.18
CA GLU A 22 15.53 4.93 0.87
C GLU A 22 14.43 5.81 0.26
N GLY A 23 13.24 5.76 0.84
CA GLY A 23 12.14 6.67 0.54
C GLY A 23 10.78 5.99 0.51
N MET A 24 9.76 6.84 0.54
CA MET A 24 8.37 6.48 0.26
C MET A 24 7.88 7.46 -0.80
N TRP A 25 7.46 6.94 -1.94
CA TRP A 25 7.01 7.74 -3.06
C TRP A 25 5.53 7.55 -3.33
N LEU A 26 4.88 8.62 -3.75
CA LEU A 26 3.51 8.55 -4.25
C LEU A 26 3.52 7.97 -5.67
N PHE A 27 2.44 7.31 -6.06
CA PHE A 27 2.32 6.74 -7.42
C PHE A 27 2.36 7.80 -8.53
N ASN A 28 1.98 9.04 -8.23
CA ASN A 28 2.08 10.18 -9.14
C ASN A 28 3.39 10.99 -9.00
N ALA A 29 4.32 10.53 -8.18
CA ALA A 29 5.63 11.16 -7.95
C ALA A 29 6.72 10.10 -7.70
N LEU A 30 6.82 9.12 -8.59
CA LEU A 30 7.82 8.06 -8.53
C LEU A 30 9.23 8.61 -8.87
N PRO A 31 10.31 8.06 -8.28
CA PRO A 31 11.70 8.48 -8.55
C PRO A 31 12.20 7.88 -9.87
N THR A 32 11.59 8.27 -10.99
CA THR A 32 11.79 7.65 -12.33
C THR A 32 13.23 7.67 -12.79
N GLU A 33 13.94 8.79 -12.57
CA GLU A 33 15.36 8.94 -12.92
C GLU A 33 16.25 8.01 -12.09
N GLN A 34 15.99 7.89 -10.79
CA GLN A 34 16.73 7.00 -9.91
C GLN A 34 16.53 5.53 -10.31
N LEU A 35 15.28 5.12 -10.57
CA LEU A 35 14.95 3.78 -11.03
C LEU A 35 15.64 3.45 -12.36
N LYS A 36 15.70 4.41 -13.28
CA LYS A 36 16.39 4.25 -14.55
C LYS A 36 17.88 4.10 -14.39
N GLN A 37 18.50 4.96 -13.58
CA GLN A 37 19.96 5.02 -13.43
C GLN A 37 20.52 3.86 -12.59
N GLN A 38 19.83 3.49 -11.51
CA GLN A 38 20.34 2.49 -10.56
C GLN A 38 19.88 1.07 -10.89
N HIS A 39 18.70 0.90 -11.50
CA HIS A 39 18.09 -0.41 -11.73
C HIS A 39 17.82 -0.70 -13.22
N ASP A 40 18.19 0.21 -14.12
CA ASP A 40 17.87 0.15 -15.58
C ASP A 40 16.38 -0.11 -15.83
N PHE A 41 15.53 0.39 -14.92
CA PHE A 41 14.08 0.24 -14.99
C PHE A 41 13.44 1.54 -15.43
N THR A 42 12.74 1.47 -16.57
CA THR A 42 11.96 2.61 -17.09
C THR A 42 10.51 2.48 -16.66
N VAL A 43 10.07 3.38 -15.81
CA VAL A 43 8.66 3.48 -15.41
C VAL A 43 7.85 4.02 -16.58
N THR A 44 6.78 3.31 -16.96
CA THR A 44 5.78 3.79 -17.92
C THR A 44 4.50 4.23 -17.18
N ASP A 45 3.69 5.06 -17.82
CA ASP A 45 2.41 5.50 -17.25
C ASP A 45 1.49 4.30 -16.99
N GLU A 46 1.42 3.34 -17.94
CA GLU A 46 0.61 2.14 -17.80
C GLU A 46 1.06 1.27 -16.62
N TRP A 47 2.39 1.14 -16.40
CA TRP A 47 2.91 0.39 -15.26
C TRP A 47 2.55 1.06 -13.93
N SER A 48 2.73 2.37 -13.86
CA SER A 48 2.42 3.17 -12.67
C SER A 48 0.92 3.12 -12.33
N GLU A 49 0.06 3.30 -13.33
CA GLU A 49 -1.39 3.20 -13.19
C GLU A 49 -1.82 1.80 -12.76
N HIS A 50 -1.27 0.76 -13.42
CA HIS A 50 -1.56 -0.63 -13.05
C HIS A 50 -1.18 -0.92 -11.60
N LEU A 51 -0.01 -0.46 -11.14
CA LEU A 51 0.44 -0.65 -9.77
C LEU A 51 -0.46 0.09 -8.77
N MET A 52 -0.84 1.34 -9.10
CA MET A 52 -1.75 2.13 -8.28
C MET A 52 -3.12 1.47 -8.15
N LEU A 53 -3.72 1.06 -9.27
CA LEU A 53 -5.05 0.42 -9.31
C LEU A 53 -5.05 -0.98 -8.67
N SER A 54 -3.89 -1.65 -8.63
CA SER A 54 -3.75 -2.93 -7.92
C SER A 54 -3.63 -2.76 -6.42
N SER A 55 -3.31 -1.56 -5.93
CA SER A 55 -3.11 -1.29 -4.51
C SER A 55 -4.43 -1.09 -3.78
N VAL A 56 -4.58 -1.78 -2.64
CA VAL A 56 -5.81 -1.81 -1.86
C VAL A 56 -5.53 -1.53 -0.40
N ARG A 57 -6.41 -0.78 0.25
CA ARG A 57 -6.43 -0.54 1.69
C ARG A 57 -7.72 -1.07 2.29
N PHE A 58 -7.61 -1.84 3.38
CA PHE A 58 -8.78 -2.24 4.17
C PHE A 58 -9.27 -1.10 5.06
N ASN A 59 -10.60 -0.99 5.26
CA ASN A 59 -11.20 -0.05 6.19
C ASN A 59 -10.74 -0.27 7.64
N SER A 60 -10.49 -1.51 8.03
CA SER A 60 -9.96 -1.90 9.34
C SER A 60 -8.46 -1.62 9.54
N GLY A 61 -7.79 -1.11 8.51
CA GLY A 61 -6.34 -0.96 8.44
C GLY A 61 -5.66 -2.16 7.77
N GLY A 62 -4.48 -1.91 7.23
CA GLY A 62 -3.73 -2.90 6.45
C GLY A 62 -3.82 -2.66 4.95
N SER A 63 -2.85 -3.19 4.24
CA SER A 63 -2.72 -3.08 2.79
C SER A 63 -2.88 -4.45 2.12
N ALA A 64 -3.27 -4.42 0.86
CA ALA A 64 -3.41 -5.59 0.02
C ALA A 64 -3.14 -5.24 -1.45
N SER A 65 -3.18 -6.24 -2.30
CA SER A 65 -3.11 -6.06 -3.75
C SER A 65 -4.12 -6.95 -4.45
N PHE A 66 -4.79 -6.41 -5.47
CA PHE A 66 -5.46 -7.23 -6.47
C PHE A 66 -4.42 -7.98 -7.29
N ILE A 67 -4.56 -9.29 -7.39
CA ILE A 67 -3.66 -10.18 -8.13
C ILE A 67 -4.35 -10.92 -9.27
N SER A 68 -5.61 -10.63 -9.52
CA SER A 68 -6.35 -11.12 -10.68
C SER A 68 -7.42 -10.13 -11.14
N SER A 69 -7.80 -10.23 -12.40
CA SER A 69 -8.91 -9.46 -12.99
C SER A 69 -10.29 -9.83 -12.39
N ASN A 70 -10.38 -10.95 -11.70
CA ASN A 70 -11.62 -11.45 -11.07
C ASN A 70 -11.73 -11.04 -9.60
N GLY A 71 -10.90 -10.10 -9.13
CA GLY A 71 -10.98 -9.56 -7.78
C GLY A 71 -10.29 -10.40 -6.69
N LEU A 72 -9.39 -11.34 -7.06
CA LEU A 72 -8.58 -12.03 -6.03
C LEU A 72 -7.61 -11.05 -5.39
N VAL A 73 -7.65 -11.00 -4.05
CA VAL A 73 -6.84 -10.08 -3.23
C VAL A 73 -5.83 -10.85 -2.40
N LEU A 74 -4.58 -10.41 -2.43
CA LEU A 74 -3.51 -10.89 -1.56
C LEU A 74 -3.27 -9.91 -0.41
N THR A 75 -3.29 -10.41 0.81
CA THR A 75 -2.99 -9.61 2.02
C THR A 75 -2.26 -10.45 3.07
N ASN A 76 -1.92 -9.82 4.21
CA ASN A 76 -1.30 -10.51 5.33
C ASN A 76 -2.35 -11.21 6.21
N HIS A 77 -1.95 -12.32 6.84
CA HIS A 77 -2.83 -13.09 7.73
C HIS A 77 -3.45 -12.23 8.83
N HIS A 78 -2.68 -11.36 9.49
CA HIS A 78 -3.17 -10.53 10.59
C HIS A 78 -4.25 -9.52 10.15
N VAL A 79 -4.26 -9.11 8.88
CA VAL A 79 -5.30 -8.22 8.33
C VAL A 79 -6.63 -8.97 8.19
N ALA A 80 -6.59 -10.25 7.82
CA ALA A 80 -7.78 -11.10 7.66
C ALA A 80 -8.24 -11.77 8.97
N ALA A 81 -7.43 -11.74 10.03
CA ALA A 81 -7.66 -12.52 11.24
C ALA A 81 -9.02 -12.27 11.90
N ASP A 82 -9.44 -10.99 12.03
CA ASP A 82 -10.74 -10.64 12.59
C ASP A 82 -11.91 -11.22 11.78
N THR A 83 -11.81 -11.18 10.46
CA THR A 83 -12.78 -11.78 9.56
C THR A 83 -12.85 -13.31 9.74
N LEU A 84 -11.70 -13.98 9.84
CA LEU A 84 -11.64 -15.43 10.09
C LEU A 84 -12.29 -15.78 11.43
N TYR A 85 -12.07 -14.99 12.48
CA TYR A 85 -12.75 -15.17 13.77
C TYR A 85 -14.26 -15.00 13.66
N LYS A 86 -14.74 -13.95 13.00
CA LYS A 86 -16.16 -13.68 12.79
C LYS A 86 -16.88 -14.79 12.00
N LEU A 87 -16.19 -15.41 11.07
CA LEU A 87 -16.71 -16.49 10.23
C LEU A 87 -16.55 -17.88 10.86
N SER A 88 -15.80 -18.01 11.96
CA SER A 88 -15.62 -19.27 12.67
C SER A 88 -16.84 -19.63 13.51
N THR A 89 -17.09 -20.94 13.64
CA THR A 89 -18.08 -21.52 14.54
C THR A 89 -17.42 -22.53 15.48
N PRO A 90 -18.10 -22.99 16.55
CA PRO A 90 -17.56 -24.05 17.41
C PRO A 90 -17.17 -25.33 16.66
N GLU A 91 -17.88 -25.65 15.57
CA GLU A 91 -17.68 -26.85 14.75
C GLU A 91 -16.62 -26.63 13.65
N ARG A 92 -16.30 -25.38 13.34
CA ARG A 92 -15.40 -25.00 12.24
C ARG A 92 -14.55 -23.76 12.59
N ASN A 93 -13.35 -23.99 13.05
CA ASN A 93 -12.44 -22.93 13.45
C ASN A 93 -11.55 -22.49 12.26
N LEU A 94 -12.04 -21.53 11.48
CA LEU A 94 -11.33 -21.04 10.28
C LEU A 94 -10.00 -20.36 10.61
N ALA A 95 -9.87 -19.79 11.81
CA ALA A 95 -8.62 -19.15 12.23
C ALA A 95 -7.49 -20.17 12.48
N ASN A 96 -7.83 -21.39 12.95
CA ASN A 96 -6.85 -22.46 13.19
C ASN A 96 -6.68 -23.37 11.99
N ASP A 97 -7.80 -23.75 11.35
CA ASP A 97 -7.81 -24.81 10.33
C ASP A 97 -7.58 -24.24 8.92
N GLY A 98 -7.70 -22.91 8.77
CA GLY A 98 -7.69 -22.25 7.48
C GLY A 98 -8.98 -22.51 6.68
N TYR A 99 -9.04 -21.89 5.50
CA TYR A 99 -10.15 -22.09 4.57
C TYR A 99 -9.68 -21.99 3.13
N TYR A 100 -10.14 -22.90 2.31
CA TYR A 100 -9.94 -22.88 0.87
C TYR A 100 -11.27 -23.06 0.14
N ALA A 101 -11.74 -22.00 -0.54
CA ALA A 101 -12.87 -22.09 -1.43
C ALA A 101 -12.44 -22.75 -2.75
N LYS A 102 -13.04 -23.89 -3.11
CA LYS A 102 -12.72 -24.61 -4.35
C LYS A 102 -13.35 -23.95 -5.58
N THR A 103 -14.46 -23.27 -5.37
CA THR A 103 -15.20 -22.53 -6.40
C THR A 103 -15.65 -21.18 -5.84
N LEU A 104 -16.03 -20.23 -6.69
CA LEU A 104 -16.61 -18.93 -6.26
C LEU A 104 -17.86 -19.11 -5.40
N ALA A 105 -18.64 -20.19 -5.62
CA ALA A 105 -19.82 -20.46 -4.80
C ALA A 105 -19.49 -20.94 -3.37
N ASP A 106 -18.26 -21.39 -3.15
CA ASP A 106 -17.79 -21.80 -1.82
C ASP A 106 -17.20 -20.62 -1.04
N GLU A 107 -17.01 -19.46 -1.66
CA GLU A 107 -16.49 -18.28 -0.99
C GLU A 107 -17.42 -17.80 0.11
N LEU A 108 -16.85 -17.41 1.25
CA LEU A 108 -17.60 -16.91 2.38
C LEU A 108 -17.64 -15.38 2.32
N LEU A 109 -18.84 -14.82 2.45
CA LEU A 109 -19.00 -13.38 2.53
C LEU A 109 -18.39 -12.85 3.83
N ALA A 110 -17.38 -11.97 3.71
CA ALA A 110 -16.78 -11.29 4.84
C ALA A 110 -17.70 -10.15 5.31
N PRO A 111 -18.21 -10.18 6.56
CA PRO A 111 -19.02 -9.09 7.07
C PRO A 111 -18.17 -7.85 7.37
N ASP A 112 -18.72 -6.67 7.14
CA ASP A 112 -18.15 -5.39 7.53
C ASP A 112 -16.75 -5.08 6.93
N LEU A 113 -16.37 -5.77 5.86
CA LEU A 113 -15.10 -5.60 5.22
C LEU A 113 -15.23 -4.74 3.96
N GLU A 114 -14.53 -3.61 3.95
CA GLU A 114 -14.42 -2.73 2.79
C GLU A 114 -12.99 -2.69 2.27
N LEU A 115 -12.86 -2.68 0.97
CA LEU A 115 -11.61 -2.56 0.23
C LEU A 115 -11.61 -1.23 -0.53
N ASN A 116 -10.67 -0.36 -0.19
CA ASN A 116 -10.52 0.94 -0.81
C ASN A 116 -9.40 0.87 -1.86
N GLN A 117 -9.76 0.99 -3.12
CA GLN A 117 -8.84 1.06 -4.25
C GLN A 117 -8.42 2.51 -4.50
N LEU A 118 -7.12 2.75 -4.71
CA LEU A 118 -6.62 4.07 -5.07
C LEU A 118 -6.81 4.28 -6.58
N VAL A 119 -7.66 5.24 -6.95
CA VAL A 119 -7.98 5.51 -8.36
C VAL A 119 -7.33 6.79 -8.90
N SER A 120 -7.03 7.75 -8.03
CA SER A 120 -6.35 8.99 -8.43
C SER A 120 -5.70 9.70 -7.25
N ILE A 121 -4.71 10.52 -7.54
CA ILE A 121 -4.04 11.41 -6.56
C ILE A 121 -4.01 12.80 -7.16
N GLU A 122 -4.52 13.80 -6.43
CA GLU A 122 -4.49 15.20 -6.82
C GLU A 122 -3.69 16.02 -5.78
N ASP A 123 -2.79 16.89 -6.25
CA ASP A 123 -2.14 17.88 -5.39
C ASP A 123 -3.06 19.09 -5.20
N VAL A 124 -3.55 19.25 -3.99
CA VAL A 124 -4.47 20.35 -3.62
C VAL A 124 -3.78 21.45 -2.80
N THR A 125 -2.46 21.43 -2.69
CA THR A 125 -1.67 22.36 -1.86
C THR A 125 -2.02 23.81 -2.17
N GLN A 126 -1.99 24.21 -3.44
CA GLN A 126 -2.31 25.61 -3.83
C GLN A 126 -3.75 26.01 -3.49
N ARG A 127 -4.69 25.07 -3.60
CA ARG A 127 -6.11 25.32 -3.26
C ARG A 127 -6.29 25.57 -1.76
N VAL A 128 -5.56 24.83 -0.93
CA VAL A 128 -5.58 24.97 0.52
C VAL A 128 -4.85 26.25 0.95
N ASP A 129 -3.68 26.51 0.39
CA ASP A 129 -2.88 27.70 0.74
C ASP A 129 -3.55 29.01 0.33
N SER A 130 -4.19 29.06 -0.83
CA SER A 130 -4.91 30.23 -1.29
C SER A 130 -6.13 30.60 -0.45
N ALA A 131 -6.64 29.67 0.37
CA ALA A 131 -7.72 29.94 1.31
C ALA A 131 -7.25 30.64 2.59
N VAL A 132 -5.93 30.80 2.78
CA VAL A 132 -5.34 31.37 3.99
C VAL A 132 -4.71 32.72 3.66
N SER A 133 -5.32 33.84 4.15
CA SER A 133 -4.71 35.16 4.07
C SER A 133 -3.56 35.27 5.08
N ALA A 134 -2.52 36.03 4.71
CA ALA A 134 -1.38 36.33 5.59
C ALA A 134 -1.78 37.15 6.83
N GLU A 135 -2.95 37.78 6.81
CA GLU A 135 -3.46 38.63 7.89
C GLU A 135 -4.19 37.83 8.99
N LEU A 136 -4.46 36.56 8.77
CA LEU A 136 -5.19 35.73 9.72
C LEU A 136 -4.31 35.34 10.92
N SER A 137 -4.92 35.32 12.10
CA SER A 137 -4.30 34.68 13.26
C SER A 137 -4.10 33.19 13.01
N VAL A 138 -3.23 32.52 13.79
CA VAL A 138 -2.95 31.08 13.69
C VAL A 138 -4.24 30.23 13.78
N ALA A 139 -5.17 30.63 14.67
CA ALA A 139 -6.44 29.91 14.87
C ALA A 139 -7.38 30.07 13.65
N GLU A 140 -7.49 31.29 13.11
CA GLU A 140 -8.28 31.56 11.91
C GLU A 140 -7.70 30.86 10.67
N ALA A 141 -6.38 30.94 10.49
CA ALA A 141 -5.68 30.23 9.42
C ALA A 141 -5.91 28.70 9.48
N SER A 142 -5.86 28.10 10.68
CA SER A 142 -6.17 26.68 10.86
C SER A 142 -7.63 26.35 10.51
N THR A 143 -8.54 27.24 10.85
CA THR A 143 -9.97 27.08 10.51
C THR A 143 -10.20 27.21 9.02
N ALA A 144 -9.57 28.19 8.35
CA ALA A 144 -9.65 28.37 6.91
C ALA A 144 -9.12 27.14 6.14
N ARG A 145 -7.97 26.58 6.57
CA ARG A 145 -7.42 25.34 5.97
C ARG A 145 -8.40 24.17 6.08
N ARG A 146 -8.96 23.94 7.27
CA ARG A 146 -9.93 22.84 7.46
C ARG A 146 -11.18 23.04 6.59
N ALA A 147 -11.68 24.26 6.49
CA ALA A 147 -12.83 24.55 5.63
C ALA A 147 -12.51 24.30 4.14
N ALA A 148 -11.32 24.72 3.68
CA ALA A 148 -10.87 24.47 2.31
C ALA A 148 -10.75 22.98 2.03
N MET A 149 -10.12 22.22 2.92
CA MET A 149 -10.01 20.76 2.78
C MET A 149 -11.37 20.07 2.73
N ALA A 150 -12.29 20.42 3.63
CA ALA A 150 -13.65 19.86 3.64
C ALA A 150 -14.42 20.15 2.34
N LYS A 151 -14.25 21.38 1.80
CA LYS A 151 -14.85 21.76 0.51
C LYS A 151 -14.27 20.94 -0.64
N ILE A 152 -12.95 20.78 -0.69
CA ILE A 152 -12.25 19.97 -1.71
C ILE A 152 -12.72 18.52 -1.64
N GLU A 153 -12.82 17.94 -0.45
CA GLU A 153 -13.33 16.57 -0.24
C GLU A 153 -14.76 16.42 -0.77
N GLN A 154 -15.63 17.41 -0.47
CA GLN A 154 -17.01 17.38 -0.97
C GLN A 154 -17.08 17.49 -2.50
N GLU A 155 -16.29 18.37 -3.11
CA GLU A 155 -16.21 18.50 -4.57
C GLU A 155 -15.69 17.23 -5.23
N SER A 156 -14.66 16.61 -4.66
CA SER A 156 -14.11 15.34 -5.14
C SER A 156 -15.17 14.23 -5.10
N LYS A 157 -15.90 14.08 -3.98
CA LYS A 157 -17.00 13.10 -3.87
C LYS A 157 -18.11 13.33 -4.89
N GLN A 158 -18.40 14.58 -5.21
CA GLN A 158 -19.43 14.89 -6.22
C GLN A 158 -18.96 14.59 -7.65
N ALA A 159 -17.66 14.68 -7.90
CA ALA A 159 -17.08 14.44 -9.23
C ALA A 159 -16.82 12.96 -9.51
N THR A 160 -16.53 12.17 -8.48
CA THR A 160 -16.12 10.76 -8.63
C THR A 160 -17.17 9.75 -8.20
N GLY A 161 -18.18 10.16 -7.47
CA GLY A 161 -19.29 9.30 -6.98
C GLY A 161 -19.05 8.83 -5.57
#